data_88713bb010d9c0403692b06f183c48be
#
_entry.id   88713bb010d9c0403692b06f183c48be
#
_cell.length_a   1.000
_cell.length_b   1.000
_cell.length_c   1.000
_cell.angle_alpha   90.00
_cell.angle_beta   90.00
_cell.angle_gamma   90.00
#
_symmetry.space_group_name_H-M   'P 1'
#
loop_
_entity.id
_entity.type
_entity.pdbx_description
1 polymer ?
#
loop_
_entity_poly.entity_id
_entity_poly.type
_entity_poly.pdbx_seq_one_letter_code
_entity_poly.pdbx_strand_id
1 'polypeptide(L)'
;MFIPSLSATSYKNTGTDEKNLLGFRSYPDEIQNMIYRNENLSKKVPAGINMIKVVISNIVVFTVIFGIIGAILKYTLGFENFMDSFIYFLIFGEALNLFDLIVIDLLWWRNTSRIRFSFIPEKEMYQNPKKHVDSFLRGIPSFALSALLAACILCILP
;
A
#
# COMPACT_ATOMS: atom_id res chain seq x y z
N MET A 1 18.62 31.26 -6.98
CA MET A 1 18.44 30.03 -6.23
C MET A 1 18.36 30.39 -4.74
N PHE A 2 17.14 30.73 -4.30
CA PHE A 2 16.89 31.15 -2.92
C PHE A 2 16.66 29.92 -2.06
N ILE A 3 17.58 29.63 -1.16
CA ILE A 3 17.35 28.67 -0.07
C ILE A 3 16.73 29.50 1.05
N PRO A 4 15.44 29.28 1.43
CA PRO A 4 14.91 29.92 2.63
C PRO A 4 15.64 29.35 3.83
N SER A 5 16.28 30.24 4.60
CA SER A 5 16.84 29.90 5.91
C SER A 5 15.72 29.34 6.80
N LEU A 6 15.77 28.04 7.08
CA LEU A 6 14.95 27.43 8.11
C LEU A 6 15.30 28.06 9.46
N SER A 7 14.53 29.07 9.86
CA SER A 7 14.48 29.48 11.25
C SER A 7 14.00 28.25 12.03
N ALA A 8 14.80 27.82 13.00
CA ALA A 8 14.49 26.74 13.92
C ALA A 8 13.36 27.18 14.85
N THR A 9 12.13 27.24 14.32
CA THR A 9 10.93 27.23 15.12
C THR A 9 10.81 25.81 15.68
N SER A 10 10.94 25.70 16.99
CA SER A 10 10.70 24.46 17.74
C SER A 10 9.25 23.99 17.49
N TYR A 11 9.04 23.26 16.42
CA TYR A 11 7.78 22.58 16.18
C TYR A 11 7.61 21.50 17.24
N LYS A 12 6.61 21.66 18.11
CA LYS A 12 6.19 20.61 19.03
C LYS A 12 5.71 19.43 18.17
N ASN A 13 6.48 18.35 18.19
CA ASN A 13 6.04 17.07 17.61
C ASN A 13 4.69 16.71 18.22
N THR A 14 3.64 16.80 17.42
CA THR A 14 2.32 16.29 17.81
C THR A 14 2.36 14.77 17.74
N GLY A 15 1.60 14.07 18.59
CA GLY A 15 1.49 12.61 18.53
C GLY A 15 1.00 12.08 17.18
N THR A 16 0.53 12.96 16.29
CA THR A 16 0.17 12.70 14.89
C THR A 16 1.40 12.45 14.02
N ASP A 17 2.50 13.20 14.22
CA ASP A 17 3.73 13.01 13.44
C ASP A 17 4.35 11.62 13.66
N GLU A 18 4.30 11.13 14.90
CA GLU A 18 4.78 9.77 15.22
C GLU A 18 3.94 8.68 14.57
N LYS A 19 2.61 8.85 14.54
CA LYS A 19 1.71 7.92 13.84
C LYS A 19 1.97 7.91 12.33
N ASN A 20 2.26 9.07 11.75
CA ASN A 20 2.56 9.19 10.33
C ASN A 20 3.85 8.46 9.93
N LEU A 21 4.79 8.24 10.86
CA LEU A 21 5.99 7.43 10.61
C LEU A 21 5.68 5.97 10.26
N LEU A 22 4.53 5.43 10.64
CA LEU A 22 4.11 4.08 10.23
C LEU A 22 4.01 3.95 8.70
N GLY A 23 3.62 5.05 8.03
CA GLY A 23 3.57 5.16 6.56
C GLY A 23 4.87 5.66 5.92
N PHE A 24 6.00 5.71 6.65
CA PHE A 24 7.26 6.33 6.21
C PHE A 24 7.66 6.00 4.76
N ARG A 25 7.50 4.74 4.35
CA ARG A 25 7.90 4.26 3.02
C ARG A 25 7.00 4.71 1.87
N SER A 26 5.76 5.08 2.17
CA SER A 26 4.81 5.58 1.17
C SER A 26 5.05 7.04 0.80
N TYR A 27 5.83 7.77 1.62
CA TYR A 27 6.15 9.16 1.34
C TYR A 27 7.17 9.32 0.21
N PRO A 28 7.09 10.42 -0.56
CA PRO A 28 8.13 10.81 -1.52
C PRO A 28 9.53 10.87 -0.87
N ASP A 29 10.58 10.62 -1.67
CA ASP A 29 11.96 10.57 -1.18
C ASP A 29 12.40 11.88 -0.53
N GLU A 30 11.89 13.02 -1.00
CA GLU A 30 12.16 14.34 -0.44
C GLU A 30 11.68 14.43 1.01
N ILE A 31 10.44 13.97 1.29
CA ILE A 31 9.87 13.94 2.65
C ILE A 31 10.66 12.96 3.53
N GLN A 32 10.99 11.77 3.02
CA GLN A 32 11.80 10.81 3.76
C GLN A 32 13.15 11.41 4.18
N ASN A 33 13.81 12.13 3.28
CA ASN A 33 15.07 12.83 3.58
C ASN A 33 14.90 13.93 4.64
N MET A 34 13.79 14.67 4.62
CA MET A 34 13.49 15.68 5.64
C MET A 34 13.25 15.03 7.01
N ILE A 35 12.55 13.88 7.06
CA ILE A 35 12.34 13.12 8.30
C ILE A 35 13.68 12.65 8.87
N TYR A 36 14.59 12.12 8.04
CA TYR A 36 15.92 11.71 8.50
C TYR A 36 16.78 12.85 9.05
N ARG A 37 16.57 14.07 8.56
CA ARG A 37 17.26 15.28 9.09
C ARG A 37 16.65 15.79 10.39
N ASN A 38 15.44 15.37 10.73
CA ASN A 38 14.81 15.75 12.00
C ASN A 38 15.29 14.82 13.12
N GLU A 39 16.08 15.33 14.05
CA GLU A 39 16.71 14.57 15.13
C GLU A 39 15.73 13.78 16.01
N ASN A 40 14.53 14.30 16.20
CA ASN A 40 13.50 13.67 17.04
C ASN A 40 12.77 12.53 16.32
N LEU A 41 12.51 12.67 15.01
CA LEU A 41 11.77 11.72 14.22
C LEU A 41 12.66 10.63 13.61
N SER A 42 13.90 10.97 13.25
CA SER A 42 14.85 10.01 12.65
C SER A 42 15.09 8.78 13.53
N LYS A 43 15.12 8.97 14.84
CA LYS A 43 15.30 7.88 15.83
C LYS A 43 14.06 6.98 15.96
N LYS A 44 12.90 7.45 15.51
CA LYS A 44 11.60 6.78 15.59
C LYS A 44 11.15 6.18 14.26
N VAL A 45 11.92 6.36 13.19
CA VAL A 45 11.64 5.74 11.90
C VAL A 45 11.63 4.23 12.08
N PRO A 46 10.55 3.52 11.66
CA PRO A 46 10.46 2.07 11.79
C PRO A 46 11.64 1.37 11.12
N ALA A 47 12.20 0.39 11.80
CA ALA A 47 13.27 -0.45 11.25
C ALA A 47 12.83 -1.04 9.89
N GLY A 48 13.80 -1.25 9.00
CA GLY A 48 13.55 -1.72 7.65
C GLY A 48 12.69 -3.00 7.62
N ILE A 49 11.49 -2.91 7.01
CA ILE A 49 10.66 -4.09 6.81
C ILE A 49 11.27 -4.93 5.70
N ASN A 50 11.38 -6.24 5.92
CA ASN A 50 11.79 -7.15 4.86
C ASN A 50 10.69 -7.22 3.78
N MET A 51 10.95 -6.65 2.61
CA MET A 51 9.99 -6.57 1.51
C MET A 51 9.51 -7.95 1.06
N ILE A 52 10.37 -8.98 1.12
CA ILE A 52 9.98 -10.35 0.76
C ILE A 52 8.90 -10.86 1.72
N LYS A 53 9.05 -10.62 3.03
CA LYS A 53 8.05 -11.01 4.02
C LYS A 53 6.71 -10.31 3.76
N VAL A 54 6.74 -9.03 3.39
CA VAL A 54 5.51 -8.27 3.07
C VAL A 54 4.82 -8.86 1.84
N VAL A 55 5.56 -9.13 0.78
CA VAL A 55 5.02 -9.71 -0.46
C VAL A 55 4.41 -11.10 -0.18
N ILE A 56 5.14 -11.97 0.52
CA ILE A 56 4.64 -13.30 0.88
C ILE A 56 3.37 -13.20 1.75
N SER A 57 3.38 -12.32 2.76
CA SER A 57 2.22 -12.11 3.62
C SER A 57 0.99 -11.66 2.82
N ASN A 58 1.17 -10.73 1.89
CA ASN A 58 0.08 -10.25 1.02
C ASN A 58 -0.46 -11.37 0.14
N ILE A 59 0.42 -12.16 -0.50
CA ILE A 59 0.02 -13.31 -1.32
C ILE A 59 -0.81 -14.30 -0.48
N VAL A 60 -0.35 -14.64 0.71
CA VAL A 60 -1.08 -15.57 1.60
C VAL A 60 -2.45 -15.00 1.97
N VAL A 61 -2.52 -13.76 2.41
CA VAL A 61 -3.77 -13.11 2.82
C VAL A 61 -4.77 -13.06 1.65
N PHE A 62 -4.34 -12.60 0.47
CA PHE A 62 -5.24 -12.53 -0.69
C PHE A 62 -5.62 -13.91 -1.21
N THR A 63 -4.73 -14.90 -1.16
CA THR A 63 -5.08 -16.30 -1.49
C THR A 63 -6.18 -16.83 -0.59
N VAL A 64 -6.12 -16.57 0.71
CA VAL A 64 -7.16 -16.96 1.67
C VAL A 64 -8.47 -16.24 1.39
N ILE A 65 -8.43 -14.92 1.16
CA ILE A 65 -9.63 -14.13 0.86
C ILE A 65 -10.28 -14.63 -0.43
N PHE A 66 -9.51 -14.81 -1.51
CA PHE A 66 -10.01 -15.33 -2.78
C PHE A 66 -10.51 -16.77 -2.65
N GLY A 67 -9.85 -17.61 -1.85
CA GLY A 67 -10.31 -18.97 -1.56
C GLY A 67 -11.67 -19.00 -0.87
N ILE A 68 -11.87 -18.11 0.13
CA ILE A 68 -13.18 -18.01 0.82
C ILE A 68 -14.27 -17.53 -0.15
N ILE A 69 -13.99 -16.44 -0.90
CA ILE A 69 -14.94 -15.92 -1.91
C ILE A 69 -15.24 -17.00 -2.95
N GLY A 70 -14.21 -17.70 -3.44
CA GLY A 70 -14.34 -18.76 -4.40
C GLY A 70 -15.15 -19.94 -3.92
N ALA A 71 -14.96 -20.37 -2.66
CA ALA A 71 -15.78 -21.41 -2.08
C ALA A 71 -17.27 -21.01 -2.06
N ILE A 72 -17.56 -19.77 -1.65
CA ILE A 72 -18.94 -19.25 -1.69
C ILE A 72 -19.50 -19.27 -3.13
N LEU A 73 -18.73 -18.77 -4.11
CA LEU A 73 -19.16 -18.74 -5.51
C LEU A 73 -19.34 -20.14 -6.11
N LYS A 74 -18.47 -21.09 -5.75
CA LYS A 74 -18.61 -22.49 -6.18
C LYS A 74 -19.96 -23.09 -5.74
N TYR A 75 -20.32 -22.92 -4.46
CA TYR A 75 -21.57 -23.48 -3.91
C TYR A 75 -22.81 -22.68 -4.28
N THR A 76 -22.71 -21.40 -4.64
CA THR A 76 -23.88 -20.57 -4.97
C THR A 76 -24.12 -20.41 -6.47
N LEU A 77 -23.05 -20.35 -7.28
CA LEU A 77 -23.09 -20.04 -8.72
C LEU A 77 -22.55 -21.17 -9.60
N GLY A 78 -22.09 -22.30 -9.03
CA GLY A 78 -21.57 -23.42 -9.79
C GLY A 78 -20.22 -23.14 -10.49
N PHE A 79 -19.33 -22.40 -9.86
CA PHE A 79 -17.98 -22.18 -10.38
C PHE A 79 -17.15 -23.45 -10.27
N GLU A 80 -17.12 -24.27 -11.31
CA GLU A 80 -16.44 -25.59 -11.31
C GLU A 80 -15.11 -25.59 -12.07
N ASN A 81 -14.93 -24.63 -13.01
CA ASN A 81 -13.78 -24.63 -13.90
C ASN A 81 -12.63 -23.81 -13.31
N PHE A 82 -11.41 -24.39 -13.33
CA PHE A 82 -10.18 -23.70 -12.92
C PHE A 82 -9.97 -22.36 -13.65
N MET A 83 -10.14 -22.37 -14.97
CA MET A 83 -9.84 -21.18 -15.79
C MET A 83 -10.81 -20.05 -15.47
N ASP A 84 -12.08 -20.35 -15.27
CA ASP A 84 -13.09 -19.35 -14.94
C ASP A 84 -12.80 -18.75 -13.55
N SER A 85 -12.48 -19.57 -12.57
CA SER A 85 -12.08 -19.13 -11.23
C SER A 85 -10.81 -18.28 -11.27
N PHE A 86 -9.79 -18.71 -12.01
CA PHE A 86 -8.54 -17.97 -12.15
C PHE A 86 -8.74 -16.59 -12.79
N ILE A 87 -9.45 -16.52 -13.92
CA ILE A 87 -9.73 -15.26 -14.63
C ILE A 87 -10.56 -14.33 -13.74
N TYR A 88 -11.58 -14.85 -13.04
CA TYR A 88 -12.40 -14.07 -12.13
C TYR A 88 -11.55 -13.42 -11.02
N PHE A 89 -10.70 -14.21 -10.34
CA PHE A 89 -9.86 -13.66 -9.27
C PHE A 89 -8.76 -12.75 -9.78
N LEU A 90 -8.24 -13.00 -10.97
CA LEU A 90 -7.26 -12.12 -11.59
C LEU A 90 -7.87 -10.74 -11.86
N ILE A 91 -9.02 -10.70 -12.53
CA ILE A 91 -9.72 -9.44 -12.82
C ILE A 91 -10.13 -8.74 -11.53
N PHE A 92 -10.67 -9.48 -10.56
CA PHE A 92 -11.08 -8.90 -9.27
C PHE A 92 -9.90 -8.36 -8.48
N GLY A 93 -8.78 -9.11 -8.42
CA GLY A 93 -7.57 -8.67 -7.74
C GLY A 93 -6.94 -7.44 -8.37
N GLU A 94 -6.85 -7.39 -9.72
CA GLU A 94 -6.31 -6.22 -10.42
C GLU A 94 -7.25 -5.00 -10.32
N ALA A 95 -8.57 -5.22 -10.28
CA ALA A 95 -9.52 -4.14 -10.02
C ALA A 95 -9.34 -3.55 -8.61
N LEU A 96 -9.10 -4.38 -7.58
CA LEU A 96 -8.78 -3.91 -6.24
C LEU A 96 -7.45 -3.15 -6.19
N ASN A 97 -6.41 -3.66 -6.85
CA ASN A 97 -5.11 -3.03 -6.96
C ASN A 97 -5.22 -1.64 -7.63
N LEU A 98 -5.98 -1.56 -8.71
CA LEU A 98 -6.23 -0.30 -9.42
C LEU A 98 -7.07 0.68 -8.58
N PHE A 99 -8.08 0.17 -7.85
CA PHE A 99 -8.88 0.97 -6.93
C PHE A 99 -8.01 1.56 -5.82
N ASP A 100 -7.11 0.77 -5.24
CA ASP A 100 -6.16 1.24 -4.22
C ASP A 100 -5.29 2.36 -4.78
N LEU A 101 -4.69 2.19 -5.94
CA LEU A 101 -3.90 3.25 -6.58
C LEU A 101 -4.73 4.51 -6.82
N ILE A 102 -5.87 4.40 -7.50
CA ILE A 102 -6.61 5.59 -7.95
C ILE A 102 -7.32 6.27 -6.78
N VAL A 103 -8.10 5.51 -6.01
CA VAL A 103 -9.01 6.08 -5.00
C VAL A 103 -8.27 6.31 -3.68
N ILE A 104 -7.55 5.30 -3.19
CA ILE A 104 -6.90 5.41 -1.89
C ILE A 104 -5.64 6.26 -1.99
N ASP A 105 -4.73 5.96 -2.91
CA ASP A 105 -3.43 6.60 -2.99
C ASP A 105 -3.49 7.97 -3.66
N LEU A 106 -4.05 8.07 -4.88
CA LEU A 106 -4.00 9.31 -5.65
C LEU A 106 -5.08 10.30 -5.25
N LEU A 107 -6.30 9.86 -4.98
CA LEU A 107 -7.40 10.77 -4.63
C LEU A 107 -7.47 11.07 -3.14
N TRP A 108 -7.41 10.08 -2.27
CA TRP A 108 -7.58 10.29 -0.85
C TRP A 108 -6.26 10.61 -0.13
N TRP A 109 -5.26 9.73 -0.21
CA TRP A 109 -4.03 9.84 0.57
C TRP A 109 -3.29 11.15 0.28
N ARG A 110 -3.02 11.46 -0.98
CA ARG A 110 -2.29 12.67 -1.39
C ARG A 110 -3.02 13.97 -1.04
N ASN A 111 -4.33 13.95 -0.87
CA ASN A 111 -5.13 15.15 -0.61
C ASN A 111 -5.48 15.35 0.85
N THR A 112 -5.39 14.32 1.70
CA THR A 112 -5.71 14.45 3.12
C THR A 112 -4.63 15.20 3.89
N SER A 113 -5.03 16.05 4.83
CA SER A 113 -4.10 16.70 5.76
C SER A 113 -3.59 15.76 6.86
N ARG A 114 -4.27 14.62 7.07
CA ARG A 114 -3.97 13.68 8.17
C ARG A 114 -2.60 13.02 8.07
N ILE A 115 -2.06 12.87 6.85
CA ILE A 115 -0.76 12.24 6.62
C ILE A 115 0.39 13.24 6.65
N ARG A 116 0.10 14.55 6.72
CA ARG A 116 1.14 15.57 6.66
C ARG A 116 1.82 15.72 8.01
N PHE A 117 3.13 15.89 7.96
CA PHE A 117 3.93 16.20 9.14
C PHE A 117 3.76 17.68 9.50
N SER A 118 3.78 18.00 10.81
CA SER A 118 3.59 19.36 11.30
C SER A 118 4.68 20.33 10.79
N PHE A 119 5.88 19.83 10.51
CA PHE A 119 7.01 20.59 9.98
C PHE A 119 7.10 20.60 8.45
N ILE A 120 6.21 19.86 7.74
CA ILE A 120 6.05 19.86 6.28
C ILE A 120 4.54 19.97 5.98
N PRO A 121 3.91 21.13 6.19
CA PRO A 121 2.48 21.28 5.99
C PRO A 121 2.07 21.41 4.51
N GLU A 122 3.03 21.69 3.61
CA GLU A 122 2.79 21.96 2.20
C GLU A 122 2.27 20.72 1.49
N LYS A 123 1.09 20.83 0.87
CA LYS A 123 0.44 19.75 0.12
C LYS A 123 1.28 19.28 -1.07
N GLU A 124 1.94 20.20 -1.72
CA GLU A 124 2.72 20.01 -2.94
C GLU A 124 3.82 18.97 -2.77
N MET A 125 4.42 18.91 -1.57
CA MET A 125 5.47 17.95 -1.22
C MET A 125 5.00 16.50 -1.27
N TYR A 126 3.68 16.27 -1.11
CA TYR A 126 3.06 14.94 -1.07
C TYR A 126 2.49 14.49 -2.42
N GLN A 127 2.63 15.30 -3.49
CA GLN A 127 1.96 15.07 -4.76
C GLN A 127 2.71 14.12 -5.71
N ASN A 128 3.95 13.73 -5.41
CA ASN A 128 4.71 12.81 -6.25
C ASN A 128 4.12 11.38 -6.18
N PRO A 129 3.57 10.84 -7.29
CA PRO A 129 2.87 9.56 -7.29
C PRO A 129 3.82 8.36 -7.37
N LYS A 130 5.12 8.57 -7.57
CA LYS A 130 6.09 7.52 -7.91
C LYS A 130 5.99 6.30 -6.99
N LYS A 131 6.00 6.51 -5.66
CA LYS A 131 5.95 5.41 -4.68
C LYS A 131 4.66 4.58 -4.78
N HIS A 132 3.53 5.24 -5.04
CA HIS A 132 2.23 4.59 -5.19
C HIS A 132 2.16 3.80 -6.50
N VAL A 133 2.62 4.38 -7.60
CA VAL A 133 2.72 3.67 -8.90
C VAL A 133 3.67 2.47 -8.80
N ASP A 134 4.83 2.63 -8.18
CA ASP A 134 5.76 1.53 -7.95
C ASP A 134 5.13 0.42 -7.07
N SER A 135 4.29 0.78 -6.11
CA SER A 135 3.55 -0.18 -5.28
C SER A 135 2.50 -0.94 -6.10
N PHE A 136 1.73 -0.23 -6.91
CA PHE A 136 0.77 -0.81 -7.84
C PHE A 136 1.42 -1.82 -8.79
N LEU A 137 2.52 -1.45 -9.43
CA LEU A 137 3.24 -2.34 -10.36
C LEU A 137 3.76 -3.61 -9.67
N ARG A 138 4.20 -3.51 -8.42
CA ARG A 138 4.56 -4.70 -7.61
C ARG A 138 3.34 -5.51 -7.18
N GLY A 139 2.17 -4.89 -7.07
CA GLY A 139 0.90 -5.53 -6.76
C GLY A 139 0.46 -6.53 -7.85
N ILE A 140 0.65 -6.18 -9.14
CA ILE A 140 0.23 -6.99 -10.28
C ILE A 140 0.67 -8.46 -10.17
N PRO A 141 1.96 -8.80 -10.07
CA PRO A 141 2.37 -10.19 -9.95
C PRO A 141 1.90 -10.85 -8.65
N SER A 142 1.72 -10.08 -7.59
CA SER A 142 1.25 -10.60 -6.29
C SER A 142 -0.21 -11.02 -6.37
N PHE A 143 -1.09 -10.22 -6.99
CA PHE A 143 -2.49 -10.57 -7.20
C PHE A 143 -2.65 -11.71 -8.20
N ALA A 144 -1.88 -11.72 -9.28
CA ALA A 144 -1.89 -12.82 -10.25
C ALA A 144 -1.51 -14.16 -9.59
N LEU A 145 -0.48 -14.18 -8.75
CA LEU A 145 -0.09 -15.38 -8.01
C LEU A 145 -1.14 -15.80 -6.99
N SER A 146 -1.74 -14.85 -6.27
CA SER A 146 -2.82 -15.13 -5.32
C SER A 146 -4.05 -15.72 -6.02
N ALA A 147 -4.42 -15.19 -7.19
CA ALA A 147 -5.52 -15.71 -8.01
C ALA A 147 -5.25 -17.13 -8.49
N LEU A 148 -4.01 -17.41 -8.93
CA LEU A 148 -3.61 -18.74 -9.36
C LEU A 148 -3.70 -19.76 -8.22
N LEU A 149 -3.16 -19.42 -7.05
CA LEU A 149 -3.17 -20.30 -5.87
C LEU A 149 -4.61 -20.55 -5.37
N ALA A 150 -5.46 -19.52 -5.35
CA ALA A 150 -6.84 -19.66 -4.96
C ALA A 150 -7.62 -20.56 -5.93
N ALA A 151 -7.44 -20.39 -7.23
CA ALA A 151 -8.06 -21.25 -8.25
C ALA A 151 -7.61 -22.72 -8.12
N CYS A 152 -6.32 -22.96 -7.85
CA CYS A 152 -5.81 -24.32 -7.59
C CYS A 152 -6.48 -24.94 -6.35
N ILE A 153 -6.62 -24.18 -5.26
CA ILE A 153 -7.28 -24.66 -4.03
C ILE A 153 -8.73 -25.04 -4.32
N LEU A 154 -9.47 -24.21 -5.07
CA LEU A 154 -10.87 -24.49 -5.40
C LEU A 154 -11.07 -25.74 -6.24
N CYS A 155 -10.13 -26.07 -7.12
CA CYS A 155 -10.19 -27.31 -7.91
C CYS A 155 -10.02 -28.57 -7.05
N ILE A 156 -9.39 -28.47 -5.90
CA ILE A 156 -9.14 -29.58 -4.98
C ILE A 156 -10.31 -29.75 -4.00
N LEU A 157 -11.04 -28.67 -3.73
CA LEU A 157 -12.21 -28.71 -2.85
C LEU A 157 -13.34 -29.51 -3.54
N PRO A 158 -13.97 -30.47 -2.80
CA PRO A 158 -15.08 -31.26 -3.33
C PRO A 158 -16.29 -30.41 -3.67
#